data_d22b5d0d56730992bd032e778da79d7d
#
_entry.id   d22b5d0d56730992bd032e778da79d7d
#
_cell.length_a   1.000
_cell.length_b   1.000
_cell.length_c   1.000
_cell.angle_alpha   90.00
_cell.angle_beta   90.00
_cell.angle_gamma   90.00
#
_symmetry.space_group_name_H-M   'P 1'
#
loop_
_entity.id
_entity.type
_entity.pdbx_description
1 polymer ?
#
loop_
_entity_poly.entity_id
_entity_poly.type
_entity_poly.pdbx_seq_one_letter_code
_entity_poly.pdbx_strand_id
1 'polypeptide(L)'
;MNKLFITLIFLAGYTFCSAQDPTQLKLKDFKPQSIFQIPQTNVKKAKFPAIDMHSHVFAKTDEELSKWVKTMDAAGIEKTIILTGAVGSKFDSIYSLYSKYPERFELWCGFDLVGYKEPGWIEKAIKELERCFKVGARGIGELSDKGSGLRYSAGFGPHINDLLIKPLVKRCGELHMPINIHVADPYWMYLAMDSTNDGLMNAYTWKIDSTKEGILGHAQLIKTLEDVVRDNTNTTFIACHFANCEYDLSILGSLLDKYANLYADVSARFGETSTIPRYMTSFYEKYQDKLLYGTDNIPEPDMYEVTFRILETLDEHFYYYRFYHWPSYGFGLNDKILKKVYQSNAKKILKNETAKQ
;
A
#
# COMPACT_ATOMS: atom_id res chain seq x y z
N MET A 1 -27.89 -55.67 54.93
CA MET A 1 -27.84 -55.05 53.62
C MET A 1 -27.97 -53.55 53.78
N ASN A 2 -26.80 -52.88 53.91
CA ASN A 2 -26.75 -51.40 54.01
C ASN A 2 -26.60 -50.78 52.63
N LYS A 3 -27.60 -50.00 52.24
CA LYS A 3 -27.52 -49.20 51.00
C LYS A 3 -26.87 -47.88 51.33
N LEU A 4 -25.66 -47.68 50.78
CA LEU A 4 -24.93 -46.41 50.82
C LEU A 4 -25.51 -45.50 49.73
N PHE A 5 -26.12 -44.38 50.11
CA PHE A 5 -26.53 -43.33 49.17
C PHE A 5 -25.32 -42.37 49.00
N ILE A 6 -24.75 -42.36 47.80
CA ILE A 6 -23.74 -41.37 47.42
C ILE A 6 -24.47 -40.16 46.84
N THR A 7 -24.48 -39.05 47.58
CA THR A 7 -25.00 -37.77 47.11
C THR A 7 -23.88 -37.07 46.34
N LEU A 8 -24.00 -37.01 45.00
CA LEU A 8 -23.13 -36.20 44.16
C LEU A 8 -23.52 -34.73 44.29
N ILE A 9 -22.65 -33.93 44.92
CA ILE A 9 -22.79 -32.48 44.96
C ILE A 9 -22.19 -31.93 43.70
N PHE A 10 -23.02 -31.45 42.76
CA PHE A 10 -22.59 -30.66 41.64
C PHE A 10 -22.21 -29.26 42.13
N LEU A 11 -20.91 -28.98 42.24
CA LEU A 11 -20.41 -27.60 42.37
C LEU A 11 -20.50 -26.97 40.98
N ALA A 12 -21.56 -26.20 40.71
CA ALA A 12 -21.62 -25.29 39.59
C ALA A 12 -20.61 -24.16 39.84
N GLY A 13 -19.44 -24.25 39.22
CA GLY A 13 -18.47 -23.16 39.19
C GLY A 13 -19.03 -21.97 38.44
N TYR A 14 -19.56 -21.00 39.16
CA TYR A 14 -19.83 -19.69 38.59
C TYR A 14 -18.48 -19.03 38.30
N THR A 15 -18.02 -19.10 37.04
CA THR A 15 -16.99 -18.17 36.59
C THR A 15 -17.61 -16.78 36.56
N PHE A 16 -17.33 -15.99 37.55
CA PHE A 16 -17.58 -14.55 37.52
C PHE A 16 -16.70 -14.00 36.37
N CYS A 17 -17.29 -13.81 35.21
CA CYS A 17 -16.73 -12.93 34.21
C CYS A 17 -16.80 -11.52 34.81
N SER A 18 -15.75 -11.07 35.48
CA SER A 18 -15.69 -9.70 35.97
C SER A 18 -15.68 -8.84 34.69
N ALA A 19 -16.75 -8.12 34.44
CA ALA A 19 -16.78 -7.13 33.38
C ALA A 19 -15.61 -6.16 33.62
N GLN A 20 -14.75 -6.03 32.64
CA GLN A 20 -13.65 -5.08 32.68
C GLN A 20 -14.23 -3.67 32.88
N ASP A 21 -13.68 -2.92 33.86
CA ASP A 21 -14.09 -1.53 34.08
C ASP A 21 -13.88 -0.75 32.77
N PRO A 22 -14.94 -0.19 32.14
CA PRO A 22 -14.84 0.53 30.90
C PRO A 22 -13.86 1.71 30.95
N THR A 23 -13.65 2.30 32.15
CA THR A 23 -12.71 3.42 32.33
C THR A 23 -11.25 3.01 32.23
N GLN A 24 -10.97 1.70 32.38
CA GLN A 24 -9.63 1.11 32.31
C GLN A 24 -9.38 0.39 30.99
N LEU A 25 -10.38 0.30 30.11
CA LEU A 25 -10.25 -0.33 28.80
C LEU A 25 -9.34 0.53 27.90
N LYS A 26 -8.20 -0.03 27.51
CA LYS A 26 -7.31 0.65 26.57
C LYS A 26 -7.89 0.60 25.17
N LEU A 27 -7.70 1.68 24.39
CA LEU A 27 -8.20 1.76 23.03
C LEU A 27 -7.74 0.59 22.14
N LYS A 28 -6.50 0.12 22.29
CA LYS A 28 -5.97 -1.06 21.58
C LYS A 28 -6.74 -2.37 21.85
N ASP A 29 -7.45 -2.43 22.97
CA ASP A 29 -8.22 -3.61 23.41
C ASP A 29 -9.73 -3.43 23.13
N PHE A 30 -10.13 -2.25 22.63
CA PHE A 30 -11.50 -1.94 22.25
C PHE A 30 -11.82 -2.58 20.89
N LYS A 31 -12.65 -3.64 20.91
CA LYS A 31 -13.07 -4.40 19.73
C LYS A 31 -14.60 -4.49 19.67
N PRO A 32 -15.27 -3.39 19.36
CA PRO A 32 -16.72 -3.35 19.34
C PRO A 32 -17.27 -4.23 18.22
N GLN A 33 -18.47 -4.77 18.43
CA GLN A 33 -19.26 -5.43 17.39
C GLN A 33 -20.42 -4.53 16.98
N SER A 34 -20.73 -4.49 15.69
CA SER A 34 -21.87 -3.73 15.22
C SER A 34 -23.17 -4.27 15.85
N ILE A 35 -23.96 -3.37 16.43
CA ILE A 35 -25.29 -3.70 16.94
C ILE A 35 -26.37 -3.58 15.85
N PHE A 36 -26.04 -3.04 14.68
CA PHE A 36 -27.01 -2.80 13.62
C PHE A 36 -27.35 -4.12 12.92
N GLN A 37 -28.66 -4.39 12.79
CA GLN A 37 -29.20 -5.54 12.09
C GLN A 37 -29.48 -5.13 10.62
N ILE A 38 -28.44 -4.91 9.87
CA ILE A 38 -28.47 -4.45 8.47
C ILE A 38 -27.83 -5.52 7.57
N PRO A 39 -28.16 -5.55 6.26
CA PRO A 39 -27.54 -6.47 5.32
C PRO A 39 -26.01 -6.34 5.34
N GLN A 40 -25.35 -7.49 5.30
CA GLN A 40 -23.89 -7.56 5.23
C GLN A 40 -23.52 -8.45 4.05
N THR A 41 -22.60 -7.98 3.22
CA THR A 41 -22.13 -8.70 2.03
C THR A 41 -20.90 -9.54 2.34
N ASN A 42 -20.89 -10.78 1.88
CA ASN A 42 -19.72 -11.64 1.98
C ASN A 42 -18.98 -11.67 0.63
N VAL A 43 -18.01 -10.76 0.48
CA VAL A 43 -17.21 -10.67 -0.75
C VAL A 43 -15.97 -11.52 -0.59
N LYS A 44 -15.93 -12.66 -1.27
CA LYS A 44 -14.78 -13.59 -1.25
C LYS A 44 -13.81 -13.40 -2.41
N LYS A 45 -14.27 -12.77 -3.48
CA LYS A 45 -13.53 -12.63 -4.72
C LYS A 45 -13.86 -11.29 -5.37
N ALA A 46 -12.86 -10.66 -5.99
CA ALA A 46 -13.06 -9.46 -6.78
C ALA A 46 -14.11 -9.68 -7.87
N LYS A 47 -15.00 -8.73 -8.07
CA LYS A 47 -16.05 -8.78 -9.11
C LYS A 47 -15.47 -8.87 -10.53
N PHE A 48 -14.31 -8.33 -10.75
CA PHE A 48 -13.52 -8.41 -11.99
C PHE A 48 -12.09 -8.82 -11.66
N PRO A 49 -11.33 -9.45 -12.58
CA PRO A 49 -9.92 -9.73 -12.35
C PRO A 49 -9.18 -8.46 -11.91
N ALA A 50 -8.41 -8.55 -10.84
CA ALA A 50 -7.68 -7.42 -10.29
C ALA A 50 -6.16 -7.62 -10.43
N ILE A 51 -5.45 -6.53 -10.69
CA ILE A 51 -3.99 -6.47 -10.63
C ILE A 51 -3.62 -5.70 -9.38
N ASP A 52 -2.92 -6.36 -8.47
CA ASP A 52 -2.38 -5.73 -7.26
C ASP A 52 -1.08 -5.01 -7.62
N MET A 53 -1.14 -3.68 -7.76
CA MET A 53 -0.01 -2.84 -8.19
C MET A 53 0.96 -2.49 -7.06
N HIS A 54 0.67 -2.95 -5.82
CA HIS A 54 1.51 -2.64 -4.66
C HIS A 54 1.56 -3.80 -3.68
N SER A 55 2.63 -4.57 -3.75
CA SER A 55 2.92 -5.61 -2.78
C SER A 55 4.43 -5.77 -2.60
N HIS A 56 4.84 -6.53 -1.58
CA HIS A 56 6.24 -6.71 -1.22
C HIS A 56 6.67 -8.17 -1.23
N VAL A 57 7.94 -8.44 -0.88
CA VAL A 57 8.52 -9.79 -0.85
C VAL A 57 8.03 -10.52 0.41
N PHE A 58 6.76 -10.96 0.41
CA PHE A 58 6.18 -11.72 1.54
C PHE A 58 6.53 -13.21 1.47
N ALA A 59 6.60 -13.81 0.29
CA ALA A 59 7.04 -15.19 0.12
C ALA A 59 8.56 -15.28 0.00
N LYS A 60 9.17 -16.17 0.77
CA LYS A 60 10.62 -16.42 0.81
C LYS A 60 10.98 -17.84 0.36
N THR A 61 10.01 -18.71 0.20
CA THR A 61 10.15 -20.10 -0.22
C THR A 61 9.17 -20.44 -1.34
N ASP A 62 9.43 -21.54 -2.05
CA ASP A 62 8.53 -22.06 -3.08
C ASP A 62 7.16 -22.42 -2.54
N GLU A 63 7.09 -22.94 -1.33
CA GLU A 63 5.84 -23.31 -0.67
C GLU A 63 4.99 -22.06 -0.36
N GLU A 64 5.60 -21.05 0.22
CA GLU A 64 4.93 -19.77 0.51
C GLU A 64 4.45 -19.10 -0.78
N LEU A 65 5.26 -19.11 -1.83
CA LEU A 65 4.90 -18.55 -3.13
C LEU A 65 3.74 -19.31 -3.77
N SER A 66 3.77 -20.65 -3.74
CA SER A 66 2.67 -21.50 -4.23
C SER A 66 1.38 -21.25 -3.45
N LYS A 67 1.46 -21.08 -2.11
CA LYS A 67 0.32 -20.71 -1.28
C LYS A 67 -0.24 -19.35 -1.68
N TRP A 68 0.61 -18.37 -1.93
CA TRP A 68 0.20 -17.04 -2.39
C TRP A 68 -0.55 -17.11 -3.73
N VAL A 69 -0.04 -17.86 -4.71
CA VAL A 69 -0.73 -18.06 -5.99
C VAL A 69 -2.13 -18.65 -5.79
N LYS A 70 -2.31 -19.64 -4.91
CA LYS A 70 -3.62 -20.19 -4.58
C LYS A 70 -4.55 -19.15 -3.95
N THR A 71 -4.03 -18.28 -3.07
CA THR A 71 -4.79 -17.17 -2.49
C THR A 71 -5.22 -16.17 -3.58
N MET A 72 -4.32 -15.84 -4.52
CA MET A 72 -4.65 -14.98 -5.67
C MET A 72 -5.76 -15.57 -6.52
N ASP A 73 -5.71 -16.88 -6.80
CA ASP A 73 -6.75 -17.57 -7.60
C ASP A 73 -8.12 -17.50 -6.91
N ALA A 74 -8.15 -17.75 -5.60
CA ALA A 74 -9.37 -17.67 -4.80
C ALA A 74 -9.92 -16.24 -4.76
N ALA A 75 -9.06 -15.23 -4.60
CA ALA A 75 -9.43 -13.83 -4.49
C ALA A 75 -9.71 -13.15 -5.84
N GLY A 76 -9.36 -13.77 -6.97
CA GLY A 76 -9.51 -13.16 -8.31
C GLY A 76 -8.42 -12.13 -8.64
N ILE A 77 -7.23 -12.26 -8.04
CA ILE A 77 -6.05 -11.48 -8.39
C ILE A 77 -5.37 -12.11 -9.61
N GLU A 78 -5.33 -11.38 -10.71
CA GLU A 78 -4.70 -11.82 -11.97
C GLU A 78 -3.17 -11.77 -11.85
N LYS A 79 -2.64 -10.67 -11.38
CA LYS A 79 -1.20 -10.40 -11.24
C LYS A 79 -0.93 -9.55 -10.01
N THR A 80 0.26 -9.68 -9.45
CA THR A 80 0.77 -8.84 -8.36
C THR A 80 2.13 -8.26 -8.74
N ILE A 81 2.28 -6.96 -8.55
CA ILE A 81 3.55 -6.26 -8.72
C ILE A 81 4.31 -6.30 -7.40
N ILE A 82 5.53 -6.83 -7.43
CA ILE A 82 6.39 -6.97 -6.26
C ILE A 82 7.41 -5.82 -6.24
N LEU A 83 7.18 -4.87 -5.37
CA LEU A 83 8.04 -3.72 -5.14
C LEU A 83 9.18 -4.17 -4.21
N THR A 84 10.28 -4.62 -4.79
CA THR A 84 11.36 -5.23 -4.01
C THR A 84 12.24 -4.19 -3.32
N GLY A 85 12.37 -2.99 -3.88
CA GLY A 85 13.37 -1.99 -3.48
C GLY A 85 14.81 -2.52 -3.51
N ALA A 86 15.05 -3.70 -4.05
CA ALA A 86 16.32 -4.39 -4.03
C ALA A 86 17.11 -4.18 -5.33
N VAL A 87 18.43 -4.29 -5.22
CA VAL A 87 19.41 -4.28 -6.31
C VAL A 87 20.44 -5.40 -6.10
N GLY A 88 21.35 -5.60 -7.03
CA GLY A 88 22.44 -6.57 -6.91
C GLY A 88 21.94 -8.00 -6.74
N SER A 89 22.74 -8.82 -6.08
CA SER A 89 22.43 -10.22 -5.80
C SER A 89 21.14 -10.42 -5.01
N LYS A 90 20.72 -9.43 -4.22
CA LYS A 90 19.45 -9.49 -3.50
C LYS A 90 18.28 -9.48 -4.48
N PHE A 91 18.31 -8.59 -5.49
CA PHE A 91 17.29 -8.59 -6.55
C PHE A 91 17.29 -9.90 -7.32
N ASP A 92 18.48 -10.41 -7.69
CA ASP A 92 18.63 -11.65 -8.45
C ASP A 92 18.03 -12.86 -7.72
N SER A 93 18.25 -12.94 -6.41
CA SER A 93 17.68 -14.01 -5.57
C SER A 93 16.16 -13.95 -5.50
N ILE A 94 15.59 -12.74 -5.34
CA ILE A 94 14.13 -12.55 -5.34
C ILE A 94 13.56 -12.88 -6.73
N TYR A 95 14.19 -12.38 -7.79
CA TYR A 95 13.78 -12.67 -9.17
C TYR A 95 13.76 -14.18 -9.45
N SER A 96 14.81 -14.89 -9.07
CA SER A 96 14.90 -16.36 -9.25
C SER A 96 13.74 -17.12 -8.60
N LEU A 97 13.25 -16.66 -7.45
CA LEU A 97 12.10 -17.26 -6.78
C LEU A 97 10.78 -16.94 -7.51
N TYR A 98 10.49 -15.66 -7.69
CA TYR A 98 9.18 -15.22 -8.18
C TYR A 98 8.97 -15.45 -9.69
N SER A 99 10.05 -15.51 -10.48
CA SER A 99 10.00 -15.80 -11.93
C SER A 99 9.54 -17.24 -12.25
N LYS A 100 9.35 -18.10 -11.25
CA LYS A 100 8.67 -19.40 -11.42
C LYS A 100 7.17 -19.26 -11.79
N TYR A 101 6.59 -18.08 -11.53
CA TYR A 101 5.21 -17.75 -11.88
C TYR A 101 5.17 -16.39 -12.64
N PRO A 102 5.76 -16.31 -13.85
CA PRO A 102 5.98 -15.03 -14.54
C PRO A 102 4.68 -14.32 -14.94
N GLU A 103 3.59 -15.08 -15.15
CA GLU A 103 2.28 -14.53 -15.45
C GLU A 103 1.55 -13.97 -14.21
N ARG A 104 2.01 -14.35 -13.02
CA ARG A 104 1.38 -13.98 -11.75
C ARG A 104 2.13 -12.86 -11.01
N PHE A 105 3.43 -12.77 -11.17
CA PHE A 105 4.26 -11.78 -10.50
C PHE A 105 5.11 -11.02 -11.51
N GLU A 106 5.22 -9.74 -11.28
CA GLU A 106 6.16 -8.86 -11.96
C GLU A 106 6.99 -8.13 -10.91
N LEU A 107 8.30 -8.05 -11.13
CA LEU A 107 9.23 -7.55 -10.12
C LEU A 107 9.79 -6.20 -10.51
N TRP A 108 9.73 -5.28 -9.55
CA TRP A 108 10.29 -3.95 -9.66
C TRP A 108 11.50 -3.82 -8.73
N CYS A 109 12.62 -3.28 -9.22
CA CYS A 109 13.85 -3.12 -8.44
C CYS A 109 13.91 -1.77 -7.73
N GLY A 110 14.98 -1.53 -6.97
CA GLY A 110 15.28 -0.23 -6.35
C GLY A 110 16.30 0.58 -7.13
N PHE A 111 16.69 1.73 -6.57
CA PHE A 111 17.90 2.44 -6.95
C PHE A 111 19.09 2.01 -6.08
N ASP A 112 20.26 1.84 -6.67
CA ASP A 112 21.50 1.67 -5.90
C ASP A 112 21.98 3.04 -5.42
N LEU A 113 21.76 3.30 -4.13
CA LEU A 113 22.16 4.56 -3.48
C LEU A 113 23.47 4.41 -2.69
N VAL A 114 24.15 3.27 -2.78
CA VAL A 114 25.45 3.08 -2.11
C VAL A 114 26.50 3.95 -2.76
N GLY A 115 27.17 4.76 -1.96
CA GLY A 115 28.17 5.74 -2.44
C GLY A 115 27.55 7.02 -3.04
N TYR A 116 26.26 7.29 -2.77
CA TYR A 116 25.62 8.55 -3.14
C TYR A 116 26.52 9.75 -2.76
N LYS A 117 26.69 10.70 -3.67
CA LYS A 117 27.64 11.84 -3.64
C LYS A 117 29.11 11.49 -3.88
N GLU A 118 29.51 10.23 -3.96
CA GLU A 118 30.89 9.89 -4.35
C GLU A 118 31.09 10.09 -5.85
N PRO A 119 32.30 10.46 -6.30
CA PRO A 119 32.60 10.56 -7.74
C PRO A 119 32.31 9.27 -8.48
N GLY A 120 31.61 9.34 -9.61
CA GLY A 120 31.25 8.20 -10.43
C GLY A 120 30.13 7.33 -9.88
N TRP A 121 29.43 7.77 -8.81
CA TRP A 121 28.28 7.02 -8.28
C TRP A 121 27.15 6.90 -9.30
N ILE A 122 26.80 7.96 -9.99
CA ILE A 122 25.64 7.96 -10.90
C ILE A 122 25.81 6.99 -12.06
N GLU A 123 27.00 6.87 -12.61
CA GLU A 123 27.31 5.92 -13.68
C GLU A 123 27.19 4.48 -13.20
N LYS A 124 27.60 4.18 -11.96
CA LYS A 124 27.44 2.87 -11.33
C LYS A 124 25.97 2.55 -11.10
N ALA A 125 25.20 3.51 -10.57
CA ALA A 125 23.79 3.36 -10.30
C ALA A 125 22.96 3.14 -11.59
N ILE A 126 23.28 3.83 -12.69
CA ILE A 126 22.66 3.61 -13.99
C ILE A 126 23.00 2.22 -14.53
N LYS A 127 24.26 1.79 -14.45
CA LYS A 127 24.66 0.44 -14.86
C LYS A 127 23.92 -0.65 -14.09
N GLU A 128 23.74 -0.44 -12.79
CA GLU A 128 22.99 -1.40 -11.95
C GLU A 128 21.50 -1.41 -12.30
N LEU A 129 20.87 -0.27 -12.55
CA LEU A 129 19.50 -0.19 -13.06
C LEU A 129 19.34 -0.98 -14.36
N GLU A 130 20.24 -0.77 -15.32
CA GLU A 130 20.24 -1.50 -16.62
C GLU A 130 20.48 -3.00 -16.43
N ARG A 131 21.32 -3.37 -15.45
CA ARG A 131 21.55 -4.77 -15.12
C ARG A 131 20.27 -5.40 -14.56
N CYS A 132 19.60 -4.77 -13.60
CA CYS A 132 18.33 -5.24 -13.06
C CYS A 132 17.26 -5.38 -14.16
N PHE A 133 17.19 -4.41 -15.08
CA PHE A 133 16.29 -4.47 -16.24
C PHE A 133 16.58 -5.71 -17.11
N LYS A 134 17.85 -6.00 -17.42
CA LYS A 134 18.26 -7.19 -18.19
C LYS A 134 17.96 -8.51 -17.45
N VAL A 135 18.03 -8.53 -16.13
CA VAL A 135 17.62 -9.70 -15.31
C VAL A 135 16.10 -9.91 -15.37
N GLY A 136 15.32 -8.84 -15.49
CA GLY A 136 13.87 -8.95 -15.62
C GLY A 136 13.07 -7.94 -14.78
N ALA A 137 13.72 -6.93 -14.17
CA ALA A 137 12.99 -5.84 -13.55
C ALA A 137 12.17 -5.06 -14.60
N ARG A 138 10.94 -4.66 -14.25
CA ARG A 138 10.04 -3.93 -15.15
C ARG A 138 9.60 -2.57 -14.62
N GLY A 139 10.06 -2.18 -13.45
CA GLY A 139 9.79 -0.88 -12.82
C GLY A 139 10.69 -0.66 -11.63
N ILE A 140 10.52 0.46 -10.99
CA ILE A 140 11.22 0.88 -9.77
C ILE A 140 10.22 0.98 -8.64
N GLY A 141 10.52 0.40 -7.48
CA GLY A 141 9.68 0.53 -6.29
C GLY A 141 9.94 -0.52 -5.21
N GLU A 142 9.48 -0.22 -4.06
CA GLU A 142 8.95 1.04 -3.59
C GLU A 142 10.11 1.98 -3.23
N LEU A 143 10.14 3.17 -3.79
CA LEU A 143 11.03 4.22 -3.32
C LEU A 143 10.34 4.94 -2.18
N SER A 144 10.92 4.91 -0.97
CA SER A 144 10.28 5.45 0.22
C SER A 144 11.06 6.63 0.76
N ASP A 145 10.39 7.79 0.82
CA ASP A 145 10.88 9.03 1.42
C ASP A 145 9.87 9.56 2.44
N LYS A 146 10.17 9.34 3.71
CA LYS A 146 9.36 9.77 4.86
C LYS A 146 9.88 11.03 5.53
N GLY A 147 10.68 11.80 4.82
CA GLY A 147 11.25 13.09 5.28
C GLY A 147 12.76 13.15 5.33
N SER A 148 13.45 12.03 5.49
CA SER A 148 14.91 11.96 5.54
C SER A 148 15.57 11.59 4.20
N GLY A 149 14.81 11.63 3.12
CA GLY A 149 15.21 11.21 1.79
C GLY A 149 14.98 9.72 1.54
N LEU A 150 15.22 9.31 0.30
CA LEU A 150 15.16 7.91 -0.12
C LEU A 150 16.06 7.06 0.78
N ARG A 151 15.61 5.86 1.12
CA ARG A 151 16.34 4.98 2.05
C ARG A 151 17.79 4.83 1.64
N TYR A 152 18.65 5.26 2.52
CA TYR A 152 20.10 5.28 2.35
C TYR A 152 20.79 4.76 3.61
N SER A 153 21.78 3.88 3.46
CA SER A 153 22.40 3.19 4.60
C SER A 153 23.32 4.04 5.47
N ALA A 154 23.75 5.20 5.01
CA ALA A 154 24.78 6.03 5.67
C ALA A 154 24.25 7.39 6.18
N GLY A 155 22.95 7.51 6.42
CA GLY A 155 22.35 8.75 6.91
C GLY A 155 21.19 9.25 6.06
N PHE A 156 21.03 10.58 5.94
CA PHE A 156 20.02 11.19 5.09
C PHE A 156 20.31 10.92 3.60
N GLY A 157 19.33 10.32 2.89
CA GLY A 157 19.41 10.08 1.47
C GLY A 157 19.05 11.31 0.63
N PRO A 158 19.16 11.19 -0.71
CA PRO A 158 18.58 12.18 -1.60
C PRO A 158 17.06 12.14 -1.55
N HIS A 159 16.40 13.27 -1.79
CA HIS A 159 14.98 13.29 -2.14
C HIS A 159 14.83 12.97 -3.63
N ILE A 160 13.63 12.52 -4.04
CA ILE A 160 13.42 12.07 -5.43
C ILE A 160 13.64 13.17 -6.47
N ASN A 161 13.50 14.45 -6.11
CA ASN A 161 13.73 15.59 -6.97
C ASN A 161 15.20 16.12 -6.94
N ASP A 162 16.09 15.44 -6.22
CA ASP A 162 17.52 15.79 -6.17
C ASP A 162 18.14 15.70 -7.57
N LEU A 163 18.95 16.70 -7.90
CA LEU A 163 19.61 16.79 -9.22
C LEU A 163 20.51 15.60 -9.53
N LEU A 164 21.10 14.97 -8.51
CA LEU A 164 21.94 13.77 -8.69
C LEU A 164 21.10 12.53 -9.02
N ILE A 165 19.81 12.48 -8.64
CA ILE A 165 18.87 11.38 -8.96
C ILE A 165 18.29 11.54 -10.37
N LYS A 166 18.24 12.77 -10.89
CA LYS A 166 17.60 13.08 -12.18
C LYS A 166 18.03 12.17 -13.34
N PRO A 167 19.34 11.80 -13.52
CA PRO A 167 19.74 10.87 -14.59
C PRO A 167 19.15 9.47 -14.44
N LEU A 168 18.96 8.94 -13.19
CA LEU A 168 18.30 7.67 -12.96
C LEU A 168 16.83 7.73 -13.34
N VAL A 169 16.11 8.77 -12.92
CA VAL A 169 14.70 8.96 -13.28
C VAL A 169 14.52 9.07 -14.81
N LYS A 170 15.38 9.82 -15.47
CA LYS A 170 15.40 9.92 -16.94
C LYS A 170 15.62 8.56 -17.58
N ARG A 171 16.58 7.78 -17.06
CA ARG A 171 16.88 6.44 -17.60
C ARG A 171 15.70 5.48 -17.42
N CYS A 172 14.94 5.58 -16.32
CA CYS A 172 13.70 4.83 -16.16
C CYS A 172 12.70 5.13 -17.28
N GLY A 173 12.52 6.41 -17.63
CA GLY A 173 11.65 6.80 -18.76
C GLY A 173 12.11 6.23 -20.10
N GLU A 174 13.42 6.23 -20.36
CA GLU A 174 14.02 5.66 -21.58
C GLU A 174 13.83 4.13 -21.67
N LEU A 175 13.85 3.44 -20.52
CA LEU A 175 13.63 2.01 -20.40
C LEU A 175 12.14 1.66 -20.26
N HIS A 176 11.24 2.64 -20.25
CA HIS A 176 9.81 2.47 -19.99
C HIS A 176 9.50 1.81 -18.63
N MET A 177 10.38 1.97 -17.64
CA MET A 177 10.20 1.47 -16.27
C MET A 177 9.43 2.50 -15.45
N PRO A 178 8.17 2.24 -15.03
CA PRO A 178 7.45 3.13 -14.13
C PRO A 178 8.15 3.22 -12.77
N ILE A 179 7.92 4.32 -12.07
CA ILE A 179 8.44 4.54 -10.71
C ILE A 179 7.27 4.60 -9.74
N ASN A 180 7.23 3.64 -8.80
CA ASN A 180 6.34 3.65 -7.67
C ASN A 180 7.06 4.32 -6.49
N ILE A 181 6.45 5.37 -5.94
CA ILE A 181 7.08 6.23 -4.95
C ILE A 181 6.16 6.55 -3.77
N HIS A 182 6.65 6.24 -2.58
CA HIS A 182 6.06 6.59 -1.31
C HIS A 182 6.68 7.90 -0.81
N VAL A 183 5.95 8.99 -0.90
CA VAL A 183 6.32 10.26 -0.27
C VAL A 183 5.45 10.50 0.95
N ALA A 184 6.04 11.02 2.01
CA ALA A 184 5.37 11.29 3.28
C ALA A 184 4.82 10.03 4.01
N ASP A 185 3.98 10.22 4.97
CA ASP A 185 3.15 9.24 5.69
C ASP A 185 1.80 9.90 6.01
N PRO A 186 0.78 9.19 6.49
CA PRO A 186 -0.50 9.77 6.87
C PRO A 186 -0.35 11.03 7.71
N TYR A 187 -1.15 12.04 7.40
CA TYR A 187 -1.00 13.38 8.01
C TYR A 187 -1.06 13.38 9.53
N TRP A 188 -1.77 12.43 10.13
CA TRP A 188 -1.80 12.23 11.59
C TRP A 188 -0.42 12.06 12.23
N MET A 189 0.56 11.53 11.50
CA MET A 189 1.90 11.26 11.99
C MET A 189 2.74 12.53 12.18
N TYR A 190 2.27 13.65 11.64
CA TYR A 190 2.89 14.98 11.78
C TYR A 190 2.19 15.86 12.84
N LEU A 191 1.04 15.41 13.36
CA LEU A 191 0.27 16.16 14.36
C LEU A 191 0.72 15.86 15.79
N ALA A 192 0.22 16.64 16.75
CA ALA A 192 0.42 16.37 18.17
C ALA A 192 -0.10 14.97 18.54
N MET A 193 0.67 14.24 19.37
CA MET A 193 0.31 12.89 19.81
C MET A 193 -0.53 12.97 21.10
N ASP A 194 -1.72 13.55 21.00
CA ASP A 194 -2.65 13.75 22.10
C ASP A 194 -4.08 13.33 21.77
N SER A 195 -5.02 13.64 22.65
CA SER A 195 -6.44 13.25 22.52
C SER A 195 -7.19 13.90 21.35
N THR A 196 -6.60 14.86 20.66
CA THR A 196 -7.18 15.53 19.49
C THR A 196 -6.76 14.93 18.17
N ASN A 197 -5.80 13.98 18.21
CA ASN A 197 -5.32 13.31 17.00
C ASN A 197 -6.24 12.14 16.64
N ASP A 198 -7.00 12.28 15.56
CA ASP A 198 -7.97 11.29 15.08
C ASP A 198 -7.32 9.93 14.72
N GLY A 199 -6.07 9.95 14.26
CA GLY A 199 -5.30 8.75 13.93
C GLY A 199 -4.31 8.27 15.02
N LEU A 200 -4.43 8.75 16.28
CA LEU A 200 -3.44 8.53 17.33
C LEU A 200 -3.03 7.07 17.51
N MET A 201 -3.97 6.12 17.39
CA MET A 201 -3.69 4.69 17.55
C MET A 201 -2.60 4.16 16.65
N ASN A 202 -2.50 4.69 15.42
CA ASN A 202 -1.47 4.33 14.45
C ASN A 202 -0.33 5.36 14.44
N ALA A 203 -0.67 6.63 14.55
CA ALA A 203 0.28 7.73 14.43
C ALA A 203 1.39 7.68 15.48
N TYR A 204 1.08 7.31 16.73
CA TYR A 204 2.05 7.41 17.82
C TYR A 204 3.28 6.51 17.65
N THR A 205 3.15 5.36 16.93
CA THR A 205 4.27 4.44 16.65
C THR A 205 5.13 4.88 15.47
N TRP A 206 4.56 5.70 14.58
CA TRP A 206 5.19 6.13 13.32
C TRP A 206 5.38 7.64 13.23
N LYS A 207 5.18 8.36 14.34
CA LYS A 207 5.25 9.83 14.37
C LYS A 207 6.50 10.36 13.68
N ILE A 208 6.32 11.44 12.93
CA ILE A 208 7.39 12.15 12.22
C ILE A 208 7.58 13.50 12.86
N ASP A 209 8.79 13.77 13.31
CA ASP A 209 9.17 15.06 13.87
C ASP A 209 9.83 15.92 12.77
N SER A 210 9.00 16.61 12.00
CA SER A 210 9.46 17.50 10.93
C SER A 210 10.07 18.83 11.43
N THR A 211 10.15 19.03 12.75
CA THR A 211 10.88 20.19 13.33
C THR A 211 12.38 19.92 13.40
N LYS A 212 12.80 18.68 13.27
CA LYS A 212 14.22 18.31 13.23
C LYS A 212 14.87 18.77 11.93
N GLU A 213 16.08 19.31 12.05
CA GLU A 213 16.88 19.70 10.91
C GLU A 213 17.06 18.54 9.91
N GLY A 214 16.88 18.82 8.62
CA GLY A 214 17.01 17.84 7.54
C GLY A 214 15.81 16.92 7.35
N ILE A 215 14.74 17.03 8.16
CA ILE A 215 13.50 16.26 7.96
C ILE A 215 12.47 17.13 7.24
N LEU A 216 12.07 16.72 6.04
CA LEU A 216 10.99 17.39 5.31
C LEU A 216 9.62 17.04 5.92
N GLY A 217 8.77 18.05 6.04
CA GLY A 217 7.38 17.86 6.41
C GLY A 217 6.53 17.39 5.23
N HIS A 218 5.26 17.02 5.51
CA HIS A 218 4.33 16.45 4.55
C HIS A 218 4.23 17.28 3.25
N ALA A 219 3.90 18.57 3.33
CA ALA A 219 3.76 19.44 2.16
C ALA A 219 5.04 19.56 1.33
N GLN A 220 6.21 19.56 1.98
CA GLN A 220 7.50 19.61 1.30
C GLN A 220 7.75 18.31 0.53
N LEU A 221 7.38 17.15 1.09
CA LEU A 221 7.49 15.85 0.43
C LEU A 221 6.55 15.74 -0.78
N ILE A 222 5.30 16.22 -0.66
CA ILE A 222 4.40 16.32 -1.82
C ILE A 222 5.01 17.21 -2.91
N LYS A 223 5.71 18.28 -2.52
CA LYS A 223 6.40 19.15 -3.48
C LYS A 223 7.53 18.42 -4.20
N THR A 224 8.29 17.53 -3.53
CA THR A 224 9.33 16.71 -4.19
C THR A 224 8.74 15.79 -5.25
N LEU A 225 7.57 15.19 -4.95
CA LEU A 225 6.82 14.38 -5.91
C LEU A 225 6.36 15.24 -7.11
N GLU A 226 5.76 16.41 -6.85
CA GLU A 226 5.32 17.31 -7.93
C GLU A 226 6.49 17.70 -8.84
N ASP A 227 7.63 18.06 -8.27
CA ASP A 227 8.81 18.49 -9.03
C ASP A 227 9.34 17.39 -9.94
N VAL A 228 9.51 16.16 -9.43
CA VAL A 228 10.03 15.05 -10.23
C VAL A 228 9.07 14.65 -11.34
N VAL A 229 7.76 14.65 -11.09
CA VAL A 229 6.74 14.33 -12.08
C VAL A 229 6.69 15.37 -13.20
N ARG A 230 6.72 16.67 -12.84
CA ARG A 230 6.74 17.78 -13.77
C ARG A 230 7.97 17.73 -14.69
N ASP A 231 9.14 17.46 -14.12
CA ASP A 231 10.42 17.56 -14.82
C ASP A 231 10.75 16.32 -15.66
N ASN A 232 9.96 15.23 -15.55
CA ASN A 232 10.21 13.96 -16.23
C ASN A 232 8.95 13.41 -16.91
N THR A 233 8.41 14.12 -17.89
CA THR A 233 7.14 13.81 -18.56
C THR A 233 7.13 12.48 -19.31
N ASN A 234 8.30 11.92 -19.66
CA ASN A 234 8.45 10.63 -20.32
C ASN A 234 8.50 9.44 -19.34
N THR A 235 8.56 9.71 -18.02
CA THR A 235 8.56 8.69 -16.97
C THR A 235 7.16 8.60 -16.36
N THR A 236 6.61 7.41 -16.24
CA THR A 236 5.35 7.18 -15.52
C THR A 236 5.62 7.07 -14.04
N PHE A 237 4.87 7.82 -13.24
CA PHE A 237 4.94 7.78 -11.78
C PHE A 237 3.65 7.22 -11.18
N ILE A 238 3.80 6.44 -10.11
CA ILE A 238 2.70 5.96 -9.29
C ILE A 238 2.96 6.45 -7.87
N ALA A 239 2.15 7.40 -7.41
CA ALA A 239 2.18 7.84 -6.02
C ALA A 239 1.52 6.77 -5.14
N CYS A 240 2.29 6.18 -4.22
CA CYS A 240 1.79 5.19 -3.27
C CYS A 240 0.73 5.81 -2.36
N HIS A 241 -0.29 5.01 -1.98
CA HIS A 241 -1.18 5.33 -0.86
C HIS A 241 -1.90 6.68 -1.01
N PHE A 242 -2.46 6.98 -2.21
CA PHE A 242 -3.02 8.31 -2.50
C PHE A 242 -2.03 9.46 -2.25
N ALA A 243 -0.72 9.24 -2.42
CA ALA A 243 0.35 10.16 -2.04
C ALA A 243 0.31 10.55 -0.54
N ASN A 244 -0.29 9.72 0.32
CA ASN A 244 -0.57 10.03 1.74
C ASN A 244 -1.34 11.35 1.96
N CYS A 245 -2.25 11.66 1.02
CA CYS A 245 -3.12 12.83 1.04
C CYS A 245 -4.58 12.48 1.40
N GLU A 246 -4.84 11.35 2.05
CA GLU A 246 -6.18 10.89 2.41
C GLU A 246 -6.94 11.89 3.29
N TYR A 247 -6.24 12.73 4.05
CA TYR A 247 -6.81 13.81 4.85
C TYR A 247 -7.33 14.99 4.01
N ASP A 248 -6.75 15.22 2.81
CA ASP A 248 -7.16 16.21 1.83
C ASP A 248 -6.81 15.74 0.41
N LEU A 249 -7.69 14.91 -0.16
CA LEU A 249 -7.49 14.39 -1.52
C LEU A 249 -7.54 15.44 -2.63
N SER A 250 -7.92 16.69 -2.33
CA SER A 250 -7.85 17.78 -3.31
C SER A 250 -6.40 18.09 -3.73
N ILE A 251 -5.44 17.83 -2.83
CA ILE A 251 -4.00 17.96 -3.11
C ILE A 251 -3.60 16.96 -4.21
N LEU A 252 -3.86 15.67 -3.99
CA LEU A 252 -3.59 14.63 -5.00
C LEU A 252 -4.38 14.89 -6.28
N GLY A 253 -5.67 15.23 -6.16
CA GLY A 253 -6.54 15.53 -7.29
C GLY A 253 -5.95 16.61 -8.20
N SER A 254 -5.42 17.68 -7.61
CA SER A 254 -4.77 18.76 -8.36
C SER A 254 -3.52 18.28 -9.12
N LEU A 255 -2.75 17.35 -8.56
CA LEU A 255 -1.60 16.75 -9.23
C LEU A 255 -2.04 15.83 -10.38
N LEU A 256 -3.08 15.01 -10.17
CA LEU A 256 -3.62 14.12 -11.20
C LEU A 256 -4.25 14.90 -12.38
N ASP A 257 -4.86 16.06 -12.11
CA ASP A 257 -5.40 16.96 -13.14
C ASP A 257 -4.28 17.61 -13.98
N LYS A 258 -3.13 17.95 -13.36
CA LYS A 258 -2.01 18.63 -14.03
C LYS A 258 -1.12 17.68 -14.84
N TYR A 259 -0.87 16.46 -14.34
CA TYR A 259 0.21 15.60 -14.85
C TYR A 259 -0.32 14.31 -15.46
N ALA A 260 -0.21 14.20 -16.79
CA ALA A 260 -0.66 13.03 -17.54
C ALA A 260 0.11 11.75 -17.16
N ASN A 261 1.37 11.88 -16.77
CA ASN A 261 2.29 10.82 -16.40
C ASN A 261 2.20 10.40 -14.91
N LEU A 262 1.29 10.99 -14.11
CA LEU A 262 1.06 10.61 -12.72
C LEU A 262 -0.18 9.73 -12.60
N TYR A 263 -0.06 8.65 -11.83
CA TYR A 263 -1.09 7.77 -11.31
C TYR A 263 -0.97 7.70 -9.79
N ALA A 264 -1.96 7.11 -9.12
CA ALA A 264 -1.87 6.82 -7.69
C ALA A 264 -2.43 5.43 -7.39
N ASP A 265 -1.77 4.68 -6.51
CA ASP A 265 -2.37 3.48 -5.96
C ASP A 265 -3.13 3.79 -4.65
N VAL A 266 -4.07 2.91 -4.33
CA VAL A 266 -4.97 3.06 -3.19
C VAL A 266 -4.56 2.21 -1.98
N SER A 267 -3.41 1.55 -2.10
CA SER A 267 -2.92 0.58 -1.12
C SER A 267 -2.78 1.16 0.28
N ALA A 268 -2.90 0.31 1.27
CA ALA A 268 -2.77 0.62 2.70
C ALA A 268 -3.67 1.76 3.24
N ARG A 269 -4.56 2.37 2.43
CA ARG A 269 -5.45 3.48 2.86
C ARG A 269 -6.92 3.13 2.88
N PHE A 270 -7.23 1.84 2.81
CA PHE A 270 -8.62 1.36 2.89
C PHE A 270 -9.25 1.68 4.26
N GLY A 271 -8.49 1.53 5.33
CA GLY A 271 -8.98 1.77 6.70
C GLY A 271 -9.40 3.23 6.90
N GLU A 272 -8.54 4.18 6.49
CA GLU A 272 -8.78 5.61 6.61
C GLU A 272 -9.94 6.06 5.71
N THR A 273 -9.85 5.72 4.44
CA THR A 273 -10.78 6.20 3.42
C THR A 273 -12.16 5.61 3.55
N SER A 274 -12.31 4.39 4.10
CA SER A 274 -13.61 3.77 4.35
C SER A 274 -14.49 4.51 5.36
N THR A 275 -13.93 5.47 6.10
CA THR A 275 -14.71 6.32 7.04
C THR A 275 -15.43 7.48 6.36
N ILE A 276 -15.06 7.79 5.11
CA ILE A 276 -15.63 8.92 4.33
C ILE A 276 -16.19 8.45 2.97
N PRO A 277 -17.06 7.42 2.92
CA PRO A 277 -17.42 6.71 1.70
C PRO A 277 -18.02 7.59 0.60
N ARG A 278 -18.87 8.58 0.96
CA ARG A 278 -19.49 9.47 -0.03
C ARG A 278 -18.47 10.33 -0.77
N TYR A 279 -17.49 10.87 -0.03
CA TYR A 279 -16.41 11.65 -0.63
C TYR A 279 -15.53 10.76 -1.52
N MET A 280 -15.21 9.55 -1.04
CA MET A 280 -14.41 8.59 -1.81
C MET A 280 -15.08 8.16 -3.09
N THR A 281 -16.38 7.86 -3.09
CA THR A 281 -17.10 7.51 -4.32
C THR A 281 -16.95 8.63 -5.37
N SER A 282 -17.15 9.89 -4.99
CA SER A 282 -16.97 11.04 -5.90
C SER A 282 -15.53 11.18 -6.39
N PHE A 283 -14.56 10.92 -5.53
CA PHE A 283 -13.13 10.96 -5.90
C PHE A 283 -12.79 9.85 -6.91
N TYR A 284 -13.25 8.61 -6.68
CA TYR A 284 -13.07 7.51 -7.64
C TYR A 284 -13.78 7.77 -8.96
N GLU A 285 -14.98 8.36 -8.96
CA GLU A 285 -15.68 8.75 -10.17
C GLU A 285 -14.87 9.72 -11.01
N LYS A 286 -14.33 10.77 -10.39
CA LYS A 286 -13.54 11.79 -11.08
C LYS A 286 -12.21 11.25 -11.59
N TYR A 287 -11.51 10.47 -10.78
CA TYR A 287 -10.13 10.03 -11.10
C TYR A 287 -10.03 8.55 -11.51
N GLN A 288 -11.14 7.94 -11.94
CA GLN A 288 -11.22 6.52 -12.31
C GLN A 288 -10.17 6.05 -13.32
N ASP A 289 -9.60 6.97 -14.12
CA ASP A 289 -8.59 6.67 -15.15
C ASP A 289 -7.15 6.79 -14.62
N LYS A 290 -6.97 7.15 -13.35
CA LYS A 290 -5.68 7.43 -12.72
C LYS A 290 -5.42 6.60 -11.46
N LEU A 291 -6.45 5.95 -10.92
CA LEU A 291 -6.34 5.16 -9.70
C LEU A 291 -6.05 3.69 -10.01
N LEU A 292 -5.22 3.06 -9.17
CA LEU A 292 -4.73 1.70 -9.30
C LEU A 292 -5.05 0.92 -8.02
N TYR A 293 -5.61 -0.27 -8.16
CA TYR A 293 -5.74 -1.19 -7.02
C TYR A 293 -4.36 -1.64 -6.55
N GLY A 294 -4.16 -1.71 -5.26
CA GLY A 294 -2.98 -2.22 -4.57
C GLY A 294 -3.33 -2.52 -3.12
N THR A 295 -2.57 -3.39 -2.48
CA THR A 295 -2.86 -3.79 -1.10
C THR A 295 -1.83 -3.31 -0.08
N ASP A 296 -0.55 -3.42 -0.38
CA ASP A 296 0.57 -3.18 0.57
C ASP A 296 0.39 -3.97 1.87
N ASN A 297 -0.17 -5.16 1.78
CA ASN A 297 -0.45 -6.02 2.92
C ASN A 297 -0.07 -7.47 2.65
N ILE A 298 0.10 -8.25 3.73
CA ILE A 298 0.31 -9.70 3.64
C ILE A 298 -0.84 -10.33 2.86
N PRO A 299 -0.57 -11.18 1.86
CA PRO A 299 -1.59 -11.72 0.93
C PRO A 299 -2.43 -12.82 1.58
N GLU A 300 -3.23 -12.47 2.56
CA GLU A 300 -4.20 -13.34 3.23
C GLU A 300 -5.61 -13.15 2.66
N PRO A 301 -6.47 -14.19 2.65
CA PRO A 301 -7.79 -14.10 2.06
C PRO A 301 -8.64 -12.94 2.60
N ASP A 302 -8.70 -12.78 3.91
CA ASP A 302 -9.51 -11.76 4.58
C ASP A 302 -9.07 -10.32 4.27
N MET A 303 -7.79 -10.12 3.98
CA MET A 303 -7.26 -8.83 3.55
C MET A 303 -7.81 -8.46 2.15
N TYR A 304 -7.81 -9.38 1.20
CA TYR A 304 -8.42 -9.14 -0.11
C TYR A 304 -9.93 -8.93 0.01
N GLU A 305 -10.61 -9.79 0.78
CA GLU A 305 -12.06 -9.73 0.99
C GLU A 305 -12.50 -8.36 1.52
N VAL A 306 -11.80 -7.79 2.51
CA VAL A 306 -12.17 -6.49 3.08
C VAL A 306 -11.96 -5.35 2.08
N THR A 307 -10.88 -5.38 1.28
CA THR A 307 -10.64 -4.33 0.28
C THR A 307 -11.71 -4.36 -0.82
N PHE A 308 -12.11 -5.55 -1.29
CA PHE A 308 -13.20 -5.69 -2.25
C PHE A 308 -14.53 -5.26 -1.63
N ARG A 309 -14.81 -5.65 -0.38
CA ARG A 309 -16.03 -5.23 0.32
C ARG A 309 -16.14 -3.70 0.38
N ILE A 310 -15.05 -3.01 0.69
CA ILE A 310 -15.01 -1.53 0.72
C ILE A 310 -15.28 -0.95 -0.67
N LEU A 311 -14.66 -1.49 -1.72
CA LEU A 311 -14.80 -0.93 -3.07
C LEU A 311 -16.14 -1.26 -3.73
N GLU A 312 -16.66 -2.48 -3.55
CA GLU A 312 -17.75 -3.03 -4.34
C GLU A 312 -19.15 -2.89 -3.71
N THR A 313 -19.21 -2.79 -2.35
CA THR A 313 -20.49 -2.86 -1.64
C THR A 313 -20.95 -1.51 -1.10
N LEU A 314 -22.22 -1.45 -0.70
CA LEU A 314 -22.78 -0.36 0.09
C LEU A 314 -22.94 -0.75 1.56
N ASP A 315 -22.17 -1.74 2.01
CA ASP A 315 -22.20 -2.19 3.40
C ASP A 315 -21.83 -1.04 4.34
N GLU A 316 -22.53 -0.96 5.47
CA GLU A 316 -22.32 0.07 6.47
C GLU A 316 -21.88 -0.52 7.79
N HIS A 317 -21.05 0.24 8.52
CA HIS A 317 -20.71 0.01 9.92
C HIS A 317 -20.19 -1.41 10.20
N PHE A 318 -19.16 -1.83 9.48
CA PHE A 318 -18.47 -3.10 9.73
C PHE A 318 -17.03 -2.87 10.21
N TYR A 319 -16.50 -3.82 10.96
CA TYR A 319 -15.16 -3.70 11.54
C TYR A 319 -14.18 -4.65 10.87
N TYR A 320 -12.95 -4.16 10.67
CA TYR A 320 -11.78 -4.97 10.32
C TYR A 320 -10.58 -4.50 11.13
N TYR A 321 -10.35 -5.16 12.26
CA TYR A 321 -9.41 -4.71 13.29
C TYR A 321 -7.92 -4.77 12.92
N ARG A 322 -7.58 -5.34 11.79
CA ARG A 322 -6.21 -5.24 11.25
C ARG A 322 -5.90 -3.86 10.70
N PHE A 323 -6.94 -3.10 10.31
CA PHE A 323 -6.77 -1.71 9.90
C PHE A 323 -6.82 -0.79 11.10
N TYR A 324 -8.05 -0.59 11.64
CA TYR A 324 -8.30 0.38 12.69
C TYR A 324 -9.42 -0.08 13.63
N HIS A 325 -9.63 0.69 14.71
CA HIS A 325 -10.67 0.43 15.69
C HIS A 325 -12.02 1.08 15.37
N TRP A 326 -12.11 1.86 14.32
CA TRP A 326 -13.37 2.47 13.85
C TRP A 326 -14.08 1.61 12.81
N PRO A 327 -15.41 1.82 12.59
CA PRO A 327 -16.13 1.09 11.57
C PRO A 327 -15.78 1.58 10.16
N SER A 328 -15.80 0.65 9.23
CA SER A 328 -15.64 0.87 7.80
C SER A 328 -16.99 0.90 7.08
N TYR A 329 -17.02 1.52 5.91
CA TYR A 329 -18.18 1.64 5.03
C TYR A 329 -17.77 1.36 3.58
N GLY A 330 -18.66 0.73 2.83
CA GLY A 330 -18.44 0.46 1.41
C GLY A 330 -18.72 1.67 0.53
N PHE A 331 -18.02 1.74 -0.62
CA PHE A 331 -18.13 2.85 -1.58
C PHE A 331 -19.19 2.59 -2.65
N GLY A 332 -19.56 1.32 -2.90
CA GLY A 332 -20.51 0.93 -3.94
C GLY A 332 -20.10 1.38 -5.34
N LEU A 333 -18.82 1.26 -5.67
CA LEU A 333 -18.30 1.68 -6.98
C LEU A 333 -18.98 0.88 -8.11
N ASN A 334 -19.39 1.58 -9.17
CA ASN A 334 -20.00 0.92 -10.32
C ASN A 334 -18.97 0.12 -11.12
N ASP A 335 -19.48 -0.80 -11.97
CA ASP A 335 -18.66 -1.74 -12.74
C ASP A 335 -17.63 -1.08 -13.66
N LYS A 336 -17.96 0.10 -14.20
CA LYS A 336 -17.04 0.85 -15.05
C LYS A 336 -15.82 1.32 -14.28
N ILE A 337 -16.02 1.86 -13.08
CA ILE A 337 -14.95 2.33 -12.19
C ILE A 337 -14.12 1.13 -11.71
N LEU A 338 -14.79 0.07 -11.21
CA LEU A 338 -14.11 -1.13 -10.72
C LEU A 338 -13.20 -1.75 -11.79
N LYS A 339 -13.66 -1.92 -13.04
CA LYS A 339 -12.83 -2.44 -14.14
C LYS A 339 -11.58 -1.59 -14.39
N LYS A 340 -11.71 -0.26 -14.29
CA LYS A 340 -10.57 0.65 -14.49
C LYS A 340 -9.56 0.53 -13.36
N VAL A 341 -10.02 0.63 -12.13
CA VAL A 341 -9.18 0.62 -10.93
C VAL A 341 -8.52 -0.75 -10.73
N TYR A 342 -9.28 -1.85 -10.92
CA TYR A 342 -8.74 -3.19 -10.74
C TYR A 342 -7.76 -3.61 -11.83
N GLN A 343 -7.97 -3.20 -13.08
CA GLN A 343 -7.24 -3.83 -14.17
C GLN A 343 -6.83 -2.88 -15.30
N SER A 344 -7.76 -2.09 -15.85
CA SER A 344 -7.51 -1.42 -17.14
C SER A 344 -6.38 -0.39 -17.04
N ASN A 345 -6.32 0.36 -15.94
CA ASN A 345 -5.27 1.36 -15.73
C ASN A 345 -3.90 0.67 -15.53
N ALA A 346 -3.86 -0.40 -14.73
CA ALA A 346 -2.66 -1.19 -14.55
C ALA A 346 -2.15 -1.76 -15.88
N LYS A 347 -3.03 -2.40 -16.68
CA LYS A 347 -2.68 -2.94 -18.01
C LYS A 347 -2.19 -1.87 -19.00
N LYS A 348 -2.68 -0.65 -18.88
CA LYS A 348 -2.19 0.47 -19.69
C LYS A 348 -0.73 0.82 -19.36
N ILE A 349 -0.38 0.83 -18.09
CA ILE A 349 0.99 1.10 -17.61
C ILE A 349 1.92 -0.05 -18.01
N LEU A 350 1.55 -1.30 -17.71
CA LEU A 350 2.35 -2.49 -17.94
C LEU A 350 2.53 -2.85 -19.42
N LYS A 351 1.58 -2.50 -20.30
CA LYS A 351 1.68 -2.75 -21.76
C LYS A 351 2.64 -1.81 -22.50
N ASN A 352 2.85 -0.61 -21.98
CA ASN A 352 3.80 0.32 -22.61
C ASN A 352 5.24 -0.22 -22.61
N GLU A 353 5.52 -1.28 -21.84
CA GLU A 353 6.78 -1.99 -21.76
C GLU A 353 6.98 -3.01 -22.91
N THR A 354 5.91 -3.64 -23.38
CA THR A 354 5.99 -4.75 -24.36
C THR A 354 5.92 -4.32 -25.83
N ALA A 355 5.52 -3.08 -26.11
CA ALA A 355 5.26 -2.62 -27.49
C ALA A 355 6.50 -2.22 -28.30
N LYS A 356 7.74 -2.35 -27.75
CA LYS A 356 8.99 -1.93 -28.40
C LYS A 356 10.18 -2.90 -28.20
N GLN A 357 9.90 -4.19 -27.90
CA GLN A 357 10.92 -5.24 -27.98
C GLN A 357 10.96 -5.89 -29.37
#